data_4d7fe4b477ada3134fb1b8bd066e3a64
#
_entry.id   4d7fe4b477ada3134fb1b8bd066e3a64
#
_cell.length_a   1.000
_cell.length_b   1.000
_cell.length_c   1.000
_cell.angle_alpha   90.00
_cell.angle_beta   90.00
_cell.angle_gamma   90.00
#
_symmetry.space_group_name_H-M   'P 1'
#
loop_
_entity.id
_entity.type
_entity.pdbx_description
1 polymer ?
#
loop_
_entity_poly.entity_id
_entity_poly.type
_entity_poly.pdbx_seq_one_letter_code
_entity_poly.pdbx_strand_id
1 'polypeptide(L)'
;MMRVGLVLEGGAMRGMYTAGVLDVFLEHGIRADCIVGVSAGALFGVNFLSGQKGRVIRYNKRFNSDKNYMGLRPLLREGNIVSTKYAYEDVPRRLDPFDDAAYKKSGVPFYAVVTNLETGLPEYIKIDSVFARMDALRASGSMPFVSRPVIIDGKPYLDGGISDSIPFRFAESLGCEKRIVILTRDMEYRKKPMSPALIRLWFGKSPMAEKLLHRHALYHHTIEELKELEAAGKALVIRPSSPIPVSYTHLRAHETSAHL
;
A
#
# COMPACT_ATOMS: atom_id res chain seq x y z
N MET A 1 -5.43 -15.04 -24.14
CA MET A 1 -4.22 -15.13 -23.28
C MET A 1 -4.70 -14.90 -21.84
N MET A 2 -4.32 -15.76 -20.89
CA MET A 2 -4.74 -15.68 -19.48
C MET A 2 -4.17 -14.41 -18.86
N ARG A 3 -5.04 -13.59 -18.25
CA ARG A 3 -4.64 -12.30 -17.61
C ARG A 3 -4.21 -12.53 -16.16
N VAL A 4 -3.10 -11.93 -15.79
CA VAL A 4 -2.51 -12.01 -14.44
C VAL A 4 -2.58 -10.67 -13.75
N GLY A 5 -3.27 -10.61 -12.59
CA GLY A 5 -3.30 -9.45 -11.72
C GLY A 5 -2.24 -9.52 -10.62
N LEU A 6 -1.58 -8.41 -10.33
CA LEU A 6 -0.66 -8.27 -9.21
C LEU A 6 -1.33 -7.45 -8.09
N VAL A 7 -1.44 -8.05 -6.92
CA VAL A 7 -2.11 -7.45 -5.75
C VAL A 7 -1.07 -7.21 -4.65
N LEU A 8 -0.97 -5.96 -4.20
CA LEU A 8 0.04 -5.51 -3.26
C LEU A 8 -0.61 -5.06 -1.95
N GLU A 9 -0.45 -5.87 -0.90
CA GLU A 9 -0.97 -5.55 0.44
C GLU A 9 -0.30 -4.30 1.01
N GLY A 10 -1.05 -3.52 1.80
CA GLY A 10 -0.51 -2.45 2.63
C GLY A 10 0.21 -2.97 3.87
N GLY A 11 1.12 -2.17 4.42
CA GLY A 11 1.86 -2.62 5.61
C GLY A 11 2.83 -1.61 6.20
N ALA A 12 2.67 -0.32 5.86
CA ALA A 12 3.64 0.72 6.21
C ALA A 12 5.07 0.27 5.82
N MET A 13 6.03 0.33 6.75
CA MET A 13 7.43 -0.03 6.45
C MET A 13 7.63 -1.54 6.13
N ARG A 14 6.68 -2.42 6.46
CA ARG A 14 6.72 -3.82 6.00
C ARG A 14 6.59 -3.97 4.49
N GLY A 15 6.05 -2.96 3.80
CA GLY A 15 6.04 -2.89 2.34
C GLY A 15 7.44 -2.90 1.69
N MET A 16 8.53 -2.74 2.47
CA MET A 16 9.89 -2.96 1.99
C MET A 16 10.10 -4.41 1.51
N TYR A 17 9.41 -5.38 2.11
CA TYR A 17 9.35 -6.75 1.60
C TYR A 17 8.76 -6.79 0.18
N THR A 18 7.60 -6.15 0.01
CA THR A 18 6.97 -6.00 -1.31
C THR A 18 7.92 -5.38 -2.32
N ALA A 19 8.65 -4.32 -1.92
CA ALA A 19 9.64 -3.67 -2.80
C ALA A 19 10.76 -4.63 -3.21
N GLY A 20 11.26 -5.46 -2.29
CA GLY A 20 12.27 -6.49 -2.59
C GLY A 20 11.74 -7.54 -3.59
N VAL A 21 10.53 -8.04 -3.39
CA VAL A 21 9.89 -8.99 -4.34
C VAL A 21 9.73 -8.36 -5.73
N LEU A 22 9.30 -7.10 -5.79
CA LEU A 22 9.15 -6.37 -7.05
C LEU A 22 10.49 -6.13 -7.76
N ASP A 23 11.56 -5.89 -7.02
CA ASP A 23 12.91 -5.78 -7.57
C ASP A 23 13.37 -7.10 -8.21
N VAL A 24 13.09 -8.25 -7.57
CA VAL A 24 13.33 -9.58 -8.14
C VAL A 24 12.47 -9.80 -9.39
N PHE A 25 11.21 -9.37 -9.38
CA PHE A 25 10.36 -9.45 -10.57
C PHE A 25 10.91 -8.66 -11.75
N LEU A 26 11.47 -7.47 -11.50
CA LEU A 26 12.15 -6.67 -12.54
C LEU A 26 13.38 -7.40 -13.09
N GLU A 27 14.19 -8.02 -12.24
CA GLU A 27 15.37 -8.79 -12.64
C GLU A 27 15.03 -9.97 -13.56
N HIS A 28 13.92 -10.64 -13.27
CA HIS A 28 13.48 -11.82 -14.02
C HIS A 28 12.47 -11.53 -15.14
N GLY A 29 12.18 -10.24 -15.41
CA GLY A 29 11.25 -9.82 -16.45
C GLY A 29 9.80 -10.27 -16.20
N ILE A 30 9.42 -10.54 -14.94
CA ILE A 30 8.06 -10.91 -14.57
C ILE A 30 7.14 -9.68 -14.75
N ARG A 31 5.99 -9.90 -15.38
CA ARG A 31 5.03 -8.84 -15.71
C ARG A 31 3.64 -9.19 -15.19
N ALA A 32 2.77 -8.20 -15.08
CA ALA A 32 1.36 -8.33 -14.75
C ALA A 32 0.51 -7.52 -15.73
N ASP A 33 -0.73 -7.94 -15.96
CA ASP A 33 -1.67 -7.25 -16.86
C ASP A 33 -2.44 -6.12 -16.17
N CYS A 34 -2.50 -6.15 -14.83
CA CYS A 34 -3.00 -5.05 -14.00
C CYS A 34 -2.36 -5.14 -12.60
N ILE A 35 -2.28 -4.02 -11.92
CA ILE A 35 -1.76 -3.93 -10.55
C ILE A 35 -2.74 -3.20 -9.66
N VAL A 36 -2.97 -3.73 -8.47
CA VAL A 36 -3.78 -3.07 -7.44
C VAL A 36 -2.98 -3.01 -6.15
N GLY A 37 -2.70 -1.80 -5.68
CA GLY A 37 -1.90 -1.56 -4.48
C GLY A 37 -2.67 -0.84 -3.38
N VAL A 38 -2.34 -1.16 -2.13
CA VAL A 38 -2.94 -0.55 -0.94
C VAL A 38 -1.83 0.06 -0.09
N SER A 39 -1.99 1.34 0.35
CA SER A 39 -1.05 1.96 1.29
C SER A 39 0.39 1.88 0.77
N ALA A 40 1.31 1.27 1.54
CA ALA A 40 2.67 1.02 1.08
C ALA A 40 2.73 0.22 -0.22
N GLY A 41 1.80 -0.72 -0.45
CA GLY A 41 1.70 -1.46 -1.72
C GLY A 41 1.41 -0.54 -2.91
N ALA A 42 0.61 0.51 -2.73
CA ALA A 42 0.38 1.51 -3.76
C ALA A 42 1.60 2.41 -3.97
N LEU A 43 2.15 2.97 -2.88
CA LEU A 43 3.29 3.90 -2.91
C LEU A 43 4.57 3.26 -3.47
N PHE A 44 4.80 1.99 -3.16
CA PHE A 44 6.00 1.28 -3.58
C PHE A 44 5.79 0.59 -4.93
N GLY A 45 4.58 0.09 -5.19
CA GLY A 45 4.24 -0.65 -6.40
C GLY A 45 4.38 0.16 -7.71
N VAL A 46 4.14 1.48 -7.68
CA VAL A 46 4.32 2.32 -8.88
C VAL A 46 5.76 2.29 -9.40
N ASN A 47 6.75 2.04 -8.54
CA ASN A 47 8.17 1.96 -8.93
C ASN A 47 8.46 0.70 -9.77
N PHE A 48 7.67 -0.35 -9.66
CA PHE A 48 7.76 -1.53 -10.50
C PHE A 48 7.46 -1.18 -11.96
N LEU A 49 6.40 -0.40 -12.22
CA LEU A 49 6.04 0.00 -13.58
C LEU A 49 6.98 1.04 -14.19
N SER A 50 7.65 1.86 -13.37
CA SER A 50 8.70 2.75 -13.86
C SER A 50 10.04 2.05 -14.11
N GLY A 51 10.15 0.75 -13.78
CA GLY A 51 11.39 -0.02 -13.94
C GLY A 51 12.53 0.43 -13.00
N GLN A 52 12.24 1.23 -11.98
CA GLN A 52 13.25 1.80 -11.11
C GLN A 52 13.63 0.85 -9.96
N LYS A 53 14.30 -0.25 -10.30
CA LYS A 53 14.82 -1.22 -9.35
C LYS A 53 15.61 -0.56 -8.21
N GLY A 54 15.36 -1.01 -6.96
CA GLY A 54 16.05 -0.55 -5.75
C GLY A 54 15.66 0.87 -5.29
N ARG A 55 14.84 1.61 -6.07
CA ARG A 55 14.48 2.99 -5.74
C ARG A 55 13.75 3.08 -4.40
N VAL A 56 12.78 2.20 -4.15
CA VAL A 56 12.01 2.21 -2.89
C VAL A 56 12.93 2.01 -1.69
N ILE A 57 13.82 1.04 -1.76
CA ILE A 57 14.77 0.73 -0.69
C ILE A 57 15.72 1.91 -0.50
N ARG A 58 16.25 2.48 -1.59
CA ARG A 58 17.20 3.59 -1.57
C ARG A 58 16.65 4.84 -0.89
N TYR A 59 15.48 5.34 -1.30
CA TYR A 59 14.93 6.55 -0.70
C TYR A 59 14.44 6.33 0.75
N ASN A 60 13.91 5.15 1.07
CA ASN A 60 13.55 4.84 2.45
C ASN A 60 14.78 4.78 3.36
N LYS A 61 15.87 4.11 2.94
CA LYS A 61 17.14 4.13 3.69
C LYS A 61 17.66 5.56 3.90
N ARG A 62 17.57 6.40 2.87
CA ARG A 62 18.12 7.76 2.91
C ARG A 62 17.31 8.71 3.77
N PHE A 63 15.98 8.63 3.73
CA PHE A 63 15.12 9.66 4.30
C PHE A 63 14.34 9.22 5.55
N ASN A 64 14.21 7.93 5.82
CA ASN A 64 13.37 7.45 6.93
C ASN A 64 13.83 7.94 8.33
N SER A 65 15.12 8.22 8.50
CA SER A 65 15.67 8.78 9.73
C SER A 65 15.56 10.31 9.81
N ASP A 66 15.18 10.98 8.71
CA ASP A 66 15.01 12.43 8.70
C ASP A 66 13.71 12.82 9.42
N LYS A 67 13.85 13.58 10.50
CA LYS A 67 12.74 14.10 11.32
C LYS A 67 11.78 15.00 10.55
N ASN A 68 12.19 15.55 9.39
CA ASN A 68 11.33 16.34 8.51
C ASN A 68 10.54 15.45 7.54
N TYR A 69 11.01 14.23 7.25
CA TYR A 69 10.35 13.30 6.36
C TYR A 69 9.19 12.60 7.06
N MET A 70 9.44 12.01 8.22
CA MET A 70 8.45 11.23 8.96
C MET A 70 8.64 11.35 10.48
N GLY A 71 7.54 11.31 11.24
CA GLY A 71 7.53 11.28 12.70
C GLY A 71 6.71 12.41 13.33
N LEU A 72 7.06 12.75 14.58
CA LEU A 72 6.32 13.73 15.36
C LEU A 72 6.36 15.16 14.77
N ARG A 73 7.47 15.54 14.11
CA ARG A 73 7.62 16.90 13.57
C ARG A 73 6.63 17.19 12.44
N PRO A 74 6.51 16.37 11.37
CA PRO A 74 5.44 16.52 10.37
C PRO A 74 4.05 16.38 10.98
N LEU A 75 3.86 15.47 11.95
CA LEU A 75 2.57 15.29 12.61
C LEU A 75 2.10 16.57 13.30
N LEU A 76 2.99 17.28 14.01
CA LEU A 76 2.65 18.52 14.68
C LEU A 76 2.46 19.70 13.70
N ARG A 77 3.25 19.73 12.61
CA ARG A 77 3.22 20.86 11.65
C ARG A 77 2.11 20.73 10.60
N GLU A 78 1.88 19.52 10.11
CA GLU A 78 1.02 19.25 8.96
C GLU A 78 -0.22 18.41 9.34
N GLY A 79 -0.23 17.82 10.54
CA GLY A 79 -1.24 16.86 10.96
C GLY A 79 -1.08 15.50 10.28
N ASN A 80 0.10 15.22 9.71
CA ASN A 80 0.44 14.00 9.01
C ASN A 80 1.74 13.43 9.53
N ILE A 81 1.78 12.14 9.86
CA ILE A 81 3.00 11.47 10.33
C ILE A 81 4.10 11.44 9.27
N VAL A 82 3.72 11.46 7.98
CA VAL A 82 4.62 11.61 6.83
C VAL A 82 4.40 13.00 6.24
N SER A 83 5.47 13.78 6.08
CA SER A 83 5.38 15.13 5.50
C SER A 83 4.86 15.09 4.08
N THR A 84 3.79 15.83 3.81
CA THR A 84 3.17 15.91 2.49
C THR A 84 4.14 16.47 1.47
N LYS A 85 4.76 17.61 1.77
CA LYS A 85 5.69 18.25 0.84
C LYS A 85 6.95 17.41 0.62
N TYR A 86 7.58 16.95 1.71
CA TYR A 86 8.87 16.27 1.59
C TYR A 86 8.74 14.92 0.90
N ALA A 87 7.78 14.06 1.33
CA ALA A 87 7.64 12.70 0.84
C ALA A 87 7.00 12.61 -0.55
N TYR A 88 6.02 13.48 -0.84
CA TYR A 88 5.20 13.38 -2.06
C TYR A 88 5.55 14.42 -3.14
N GLU A 89 6.38 15.42 -2.81
CA GLU A 89 6.85 16.41 -3.79
C GLU A 89 8.38 16.41 -3.90
N ASP A 90 9.11 16.72 -2.80
CA ASP A 90 10.55 16.92 -2.84
C ASP A 90 11.31 15.63 -3.19
N VAL A 91 10.96 14.50 -2.58
CA VAL A 91 11.59 13.21 -2.87
C VAL A 91 11.36 12.80 -4.33
N PRO A 92 10.11 12.63 -4.82
CA PRO A 92 9.89 12.10 -6.16
C PRO A 92 10.21 13.09 -7.29
N ARG A 93 10.30 14.40 -7.02
CA ARG A 93 10.62 15.38 -8.05
C ARG A 93 12.09 15.79 -8.09
N ARG A 94 12.82 15.72 -6.96
CA ARG A 94 14.17 16.32 -6.85
C ARG A 94 15.21 15.44 -6.16
N LEU A 95 14.87 14.83 -5.02
CA LEU A 95 15.86 14.17 -4.16
C LEU A 95 16.15 12.73 -4.57
N ASP A 96 15.16 12.04 -5.10
CA ASP A 96 15.25 10.73 -5.74
C ASP A 96 14.16 10.68 -6.85
N PRO A 97 14.41 11.22 -8.04
CA PRO A 97 13.40 11.46 -9.06
C PRO A 97 12.68 10.17 -9.49
N PHE A 98 11.34 10.28 -9.58
CA PHE A 98 10.50 9.23 -10.13
C PHE A 98 10.36 9.40 -11.64
N ASP A 99 10.49 8.30 -12.38
CA ASP A 99 10.33 8.29 -13.83
C ASP A 99 8.87 8.05 -14.23
N ASP A 100 8.07 9.13 -14.24
CA ASP A 100 6.68 9.10 -14.66
C ASP A 100 6.51 8.81 -16.16
N ALA A 101 7.52 9.09 -16.96
CA ALA A 101 7.49 8.78 -18.39
C ALA A 101 7.62 7.28 -18.65
N ALA A 102 8.57 6.62 -17.99
CA ALA A 102 8.70 5.15 -18.03
C ALA A 102 7.46 4.48 -17.45
N TYR A 103 6.91 4.99 -16.33
CA TYR A 103 5.67 4.51 -15.74
C TYR A 103 4.51 4.51 -16.76
N LYS A 104 4.25 5.64 -17.42
CA LYS A 104 3.22 5.77 -18.46
C LYS A 104 3.46 4.84 -19.64
N LYS A 105 4.73 4.72 -20.07
CA LYS A 105 5.13 3.86 -21.20
C LYS A 105 4.87 2.38 -20.90
N SER A 106 4.80 1.97 -19.65
CA SER A 106 4.49 0.56 -19.28
C SER A 106 3.14 0.13 -19.84
N GLY A 107 2.17 1.04 -19.94
CA GLY A 107 0.80 0.76 -20.41
C GLY A 107 -0.03 -0.13 -19.48
N VAL A 108 0.54 -0.60 -18.36
CA VAL A 108 -0.14 -1.49 -17.41
C VAL A 108 -1.03 -0.66 -16.49
N PRO A 109 -2.34 -0.97 -16.40
CA PRO A 109 -3.24 -0.29 -15.48
C PRO A 109 -2.81 -0.51 -14.02
N PHE A 110 -2.67 0.58 -13.28
CA PHE A 110 -2.39 0.57 -11.84
C PHE A 110 -3.52 1.26 -11.08
N TYR A 111 -3.98 0.64 -9.99
CA TYR A 111 -5.02 1.18 -9.14
C TYR A 111 -4.53 1.31 -7.70
N ALA A 112 -4.74 2.48 -7.09
CA ALA A 112 -4.55 2.71 -5.67
C ALA A 112 -5.89 2.55 -4.94
N VAL A 113 -5.91 1.76 -3.87
CA VAL A 113 -7.10 1.60 -3.02
C VAL A 113 -7.14 2.70 -1.98
N VAL A 114 -8.27 3.34 -1.85
CA VAL A 114 -8.56 4.36 -0.83
C VAL A 114 -9.87 4.03 -0.11
N THR A 115 -10.05 4.51 1.10
CA THR A 115 -11.33 4.38 1.83
C THR A 115 -12.05 5.72 1.84
N ASN A 116 -13.22 5.79 1.25
CA ASN A 116 -14.09 6.95 1.31
C ASN A 116 -14.66 7.11 2.74
N LEU A 117 -14.48 8.28 3.36
CA LEU A 117 -14.90 8.50 4.74
C LEU A 117 -16.43 8.63 4.90
N GLU A 118 -17.11 9.08 3.87
CA GLU A 118 -18.56 9.28 3.91
C GLU A 118 -19.31 7.95 3.86
N THR A 119 -18.80 7.00 3.05
CA THR A 119 -19.45 5.70 2.84
C THR A 119 -18.81 4.56 3.63
N GLY A 120 -17.53 4.71 4.05
CA GLY A 120 -16.71 3.64 4.61
C GLY A 120 -16.33 2.56 3.58
N LEU A 121 -16.62 2.75 2.30
CA LEU A 121 -16.36 1.77 1.25
C LEU A 121 -15.00 1.99 0.59
N PRO A 122 -14.38 0.93 0.02
CA PRO A 122 -13.19 1.07 -0.80
C PRO A 122 -13.53 1.70 -2.14
N GLU A 123 -12.65 2.57 -2.61
CA GLU A 123 -12.63 3.06 -3.98
C GLU A 123 -11.26 2.76 -4.60
N TYR A 124 -11.26 2.47 -5.91
CA TYR A 124 -10.08 2.02 -6.64
C TYR A 124 -9.75 3.07 -7.69
N ILE A 125 -8.81 3.95 -7.35
CA ILE A 125 -8.48 5.10 -8.20
C ILE A 125 -7.37 4.70 -9.16
N LYS A 126 -7.64 4.81 -10.45
CA LYS A 126 -6.65 4.55 -11.50
C LYS A 126 -5.56 5.62 -11.49
N ILE A 127 -4.32 5.17 -11.55
CA ILE A 127 -3.14 6.03 -11.57
C ILE A 127 -2.58 6.08 -13.00
N ASP A 128 -3.07 7.00 -13.80
CA ASP A 128 -2.59 7.18 -15.19
C ASP A 128 -1.24 7.90 -15.23
N SER A 129 -0.93 8.71 -14.23
CA SER A 129 0.35 9.37 -13.98
C SER A 129 0.55 9.53 -12.48
N VAL A 130 1.73 9.18 -11.98
CA VAL A 130 2.03 9.30 -10.55
C VAL A 130 1.98 10.76 -10.10
N PHE A 131 2.50 11.68 -10.91
CA PHE A 131 2.47 13.09 -10.56
C PHE A 131 1.09 13.74 -10.67
N ALA A 132 0.24 13.29 -11.60
CA ALA A 132 -1.12 13.80 -11.74
C ALA A 132 -2.07 13.24 -10.66
N ARG A 133 -1.82 12.01 -10.16
CA ARG A 133 -2.64 11.32 -9.15
C ARG A 133 -1.88 11.09 -7.84
N MET A 134 -0.96 11.99 -7.49
CA MET A 134 -0.23 11.92 -6.23
C MET A 134 -1.15 12.05 -5.00
N ASP A 135 -2.27 12.74 -5.15
CA ASP A 135 -3.35 12.83 -4.18
C ASP A 135 -3.92 11.44 -3.82
N ALA A 136 -4.21 10.61 -4.82
CA ALA A 136 -4.73 9.25 -4.61
C ALA A 136 -3.69 8.33 -3.96
N LEU A 137 -2.43 8.41 -4.37
CA LEU A 137 -1.35 7.68 -3.72
C LEU A 137 -1.15 8.12 -2.27
N ARG A 138 -1.21 9.42 -2.00
CA ARG A 138 -1.16 9.97 -0.64
C ARG A 138 -2.36 9.51 0.19
N ALA A 139 -3.58 9.56 -0.36
CA ALA A 139 -4.78 9.07 0.30
C ALA A 139 -4.66 7.61 0.70
N SER A 140 -4.18 6.76 -0.23
CA SER A 140 -3.94 5.34 0.02
C SER A 140 -2.97 5.09 1.18
N GLY A 141 -1.98 5.97 1.38
CA GLY A 141 -1.01 5.89 2.48
C GLY A 141 -1.41 6.68 3.75
N SER A 142 -2.56 7.35 3.77
CA SER A 142 -2.99 8.21 4.88
C SER A 142 -3.67 7.40 5.99
N MET A 143 -2.86 6.96 6.97
CA MET A 143 -3.34 6.14 8.09
C MET A 143 -4.28 6.91 9.03
N PRO A 144 -5.37 6.30 9.52
CA PRO A 144 -6.25 6.92 10.51
C PRO A 144 -5.49 7.29 11.77
N PHE A 145 -5.96 8.32 12.47
CA PHE A 145 -5.40 8.89 13.72
C PHE A 145 -4.09 9.66 13.57
N VAL A 146 -3.30 9.40 12.53
CA VAL A 146 -1.97 10.01 12.32
C VAL A 146 -1.82 10.72 10.98
N SER A 147 -2.91 10.85 10.23
CA SER A 147 -2.98 11.59 8.97
C SER A 147 -4.31 12.30 8.82
N ARG A 148 -4.28 13.46 8.19
CA ARG A 148 -5.49 14.16 7.76
C ARG A 148 -6.09 13.46 6.54
N PRO A 149 -7.42 13.46 6.41
CA PRO A 149 -8.07 13.02 5.18
C PRO A 149 -7.56 13.80 3.96
N VAL A 150 -7.42 13.11 2.85
CA VAL A 150 -7.08 13.71 1.55
C VAL A 150 -8.36 13.95 0.80
N ILE A 151 -8.55 15.19 0.34
CA ILE A 151 -9.71 15.54 -0.49
C ILE A 151 -9.36 15.28 -1.94
N ILE A 152 -10.16 14.45 -2.61
CA ILE A 152 -10.06 14.14 -4.05
C ILE A 152 -11.47 14.33 -4.65
N ASP A 153 -11.58 15.19 -5.62
CA ASP A 153 -12.85 15.52 -6.29
C ASP A 153 -13.99 15.85 -5.28
N GLY A 154 -13.63 16.60 -4.22
CA GLY A 154 -14.55 17.04 -3.17
C GLY A 154 -14.86 16.01 -2.08
N LYS A 155 -14.40 14.77 -2.18
CA LYS A 155 -14.64 13.69 -1.21
C LYS A 155 -13.41 13.44 -0.32
N PRO A 156 -13.60 13.15 0.98
CA PRO A 156 -12.52 12.85 1.91
C PRO A 156 -12.14 11.36 1.89
N TYR A 157 -10.84 11.08 1.80
CA TYR A 157 -10.29 9.71 1.77
C TYR A 157 -9.19 9.50 2.79
N LEU A 158 -9.08 8.27 3.27
CA LEU A 158 -7.97 7.73 4.05
C LEU A 158 -7.47 6.39 3.45
N ASP A 159 -6.50 5.77 4.15
CA ASP A 159 -5.82 4.52 3.76
C ASP A 159 -6.82 3.43 3.32
N GLY A 160 -6.58 2.87 2.15
CA GLY A 160 -7.42 1.82 1.57
C GLY A 160 -7.46 0.53 2.40
N GLY A 161 -6.41 0.24 3.18
CA GLY A 161 -6.34 -0.92 4.05
C GLY A 161 -7.32 -0.88 5.23
N ILE A 162 -8.16 0.15 5.35
CA ILE A 162 -9.27 0.19 6.31
C ILE A 162 -10.44 -0.66 5.77
N SER A 163 -10.77 -0.49 4.49
CA SER A 163 -11.93 -1.12 3.86
C SER A 163 -11.58 -2.32 2.97
N ASP A 164 -10.40 -2.33 2.34
CA ASP A 164 -9.90 -3.45 1.56
C ASP A 164 -8.36 -3.55 1.64
N SER A 165 -7.87 -4.42 2.51
CA SER A 165 -6.42 -4.57 2.75
C SER A 165 -5.71 -5.41 1.68
N ILE A 166 -6.44 -6.31 0.98
CA ILE A 166 -5.91 -7.26 -0.02
C ILE A 166 -6.91 -7.34 -1.18
N PRO A 167 -6.84 -6.44 -2.15
CA PRO A 167 -7.88 -6.19 -3.16
C PRO A 167 -7.89 -7.22 -4.31
N PHE A 168 -7.80 -8.51 -4.03
CA PHE A 168 -7.77 -9.54 -5.06
C PHE A 168 -9.09 -9.69 -5.82
N ARG A 169 -10.23 -9.38 -5.15
CA ARG A 169 -11.55 -9.39 -5.81
C ARG A 169 -11.68 -8.28 -6.85
N PHE A 170 -11.10 -7.11 -6.57
CA PHE A 170 -11.06 -6.04 -7.56
C PHE A 170 -10.19 -6.42 -8.76
N ALA A 171 -9.03 -7.06 -8.55
CA ALA A 171 -8.23 -7.59 -9.66
C ALA A 171 -9.01 -8.62 -10.48
N GLU A 172 -9.83 -9.47 -9.85
CA GLU A 172 -10.74 -10.40 -10.52
C GLU A 172 -11.79 -9.67 -11.36
N SER A 173 -12.41 -8.62 -10.84
CA SER A 173 -13.40 -7.82 -11.58
C SER A 173 -12.83 -7.11 -12.81
N LEU A 174 -11.50 -6.91 -12.85
CA LEU A 174 -10.77 -6.42 -14.02
C LEU A 174 -10.49 -7.51 -15.07
N GLY A 175 -10.99 -8.73 -14.86
CA GLY A 175 -10.82 -9.88 -15.76
C GLY A 175 -9.49 -10.61 -15.57
N CYS A 176 -8.81 -10.47 -14.42
CA CYS A 176 -7.61 -11.23 -14.10
C CYS A 176 -7.99 -12.64 -13.62
N GLU A 177 -7.71 -13.65 -14.43
CA GLU A 177 -8.01 -15.06 -14.14
C GLU A 177 -7.08 -15.64 -13.08
N LYS A 178 -5.84 -15.16 -13.02
CA LYS A 178 -4.82 -15.52 -12.02
C LYS A 178 -4.36 -14.26 -11.29
N ARG A 179 -3.98 -14.42 -10.04
CA ARG A 179 -3.48 -13.33 -9.19
C ARG A 179 -2.16 -13.72 -8.54
N ILE A 180 -1.19 -12.81 -8.59
CA ILE A 180 -0.01 -12.86 -7.74
C ILE A 180 -0.30 -11.88 -6.60
N VAL A 181 -0.32 -12.37 -5.37
CA VAL A 181 -0.64 -11.58 -4.19
C VAL A 181 0.59 -11.48 -3.30
N ILE A 182 1.11 -10.28 -3.11
CA ILE A 182 2.26 -10.05 -2.22
C ILE A 182 1.74 -9.52 -0.89
N LEU A 183 1.92 -10.32 0.17
CA LEU A 183 1.54 -9.99 1.53
C LEU A 183 2.74 -9.42 2.30
N THR A 184 2.45 -8.59 3.29
CA THR A 184 3.45 -7.98 4.19
C THR A 184 3.47 -8.63 5.58
N ARG A 185 2.66 -9.69 5.74
CA ARG A 185 2.51 -10.47 6.97
C ARG A 185 2.76 -11.94 6.71
N ASP A 186 3.32 -12.60 7.71
CA ASP A 186 3.51 -14.05 7.72
C ASP A 186 2.16 -14.80 7.89
N MET A 187 2.20 -16.12 7.78
CA MET A 187 1.02 -16.98 7.83
C MET A 187 0.33 -17.00 9.20
N GLU A 188 1.11 -16.82 10.27
CA GLU A 188 0.63 -16.88 11.65
C GLU A 188 0.00 -15.56 12.13
N TYR A 189 0.13 -14.51 11.33
CA TYR A 189 -0.37 -13.20 11.71
C TYR A 189 -1.88 -13.18 11.90
N ARG A 190 -2.31 -12.64 13.05
CA ARG A 190 -3.72 -12.35 13.35
C ARG A 190 -3.90 -10.87 13.63
N LYS A 191 -4.71 -10.21 12.80
CA LYS A 191 -5.02 -8.78 12.98
C LYS A 191 -5.85 -8.59 14.23
N LYS A 192 -5.38 -7.76 15.17
CA LYS A 192 -6.08 -7.46 16.42
C LYS A 192 -7.17 -6.40 16.20
N PRO A 193 -8.30 -6.47 16.93
CA PRO A 193 -9.29 -5.41 16.93
C PRO A 193 -8.70 -4.12 17.49
N MET A 194 -9.20 -3.00 17.02
CA MET A 194 -8.85 -1.66 17.54
C MET A 194 -9.81 -1.31 18.69
N SER A 195 -9.36 -0.42 19.59
CA SER A 195 -10.21 0.05 20.69
C SER A 195 -11.48 0.74 20.17
N PRO A 196 -12.68 0.23 20.50
CA PRO A 196 -13.93 0.88 20.10
C PRO A 196 -14.08 2.30 20.63
N ALA A 197 -13.58 2.57 21.85
CA ALA A 197 -13.61 3.90 22.46
C ALA A 197 -12.78 4.90 21.65
N LEU A 198 -11.57 4.50 21.22
CA LEU A 198 -10.70 5.35 20.40
C LEU A 198 -11.33 5.62 19.03
N ILE A 199 -11.90 4.60 18.39
CA ILE A 199 -12.57 4.77 17.09
C ILE A 199 -13.75 5.74 17.21
N ARG A 200 -14.59 5.57 18.24
CA ARG A 200 -15.74 6.43 18.45
C ARG A 200 -15.37 7.86 18.83
N LEU A 201 -14.27 8.05 19.55
CA LEU A 201 -13.76 9.38 19.87
C LEU A 201 -13.37 10.18 18.62
N TRP A 202 -12.75 9.52 17.61
CA TRP A 202 -12.26 10.18 16.40
C TRP A 202 -13.29 10.23 15.26
N PHE A 203 -14.08 9.20 15.11
CA PHE A 203 -14.99 9.03 13.96
C PHE A 203 -16.47 8.98 14.33
N GLY A 204 -16.82 9.09 15.61
CA GLY A 204 -18.20 9.05 16.06
C GLY A 204 -18.90 7.73 15.70
N LYS A 205 -20.13 7.83 15.21
CA LYS A 205 -20.94 6.73 14.68
C LYS A 205 -20.99 6.74 13.14
N SER A 206 -19.90 7.13 12.49
CA SER A 206 -19.83 7.22 11.03
C SER A 206 -19.68 5.84 10.37
N PRO A 207 -19.96 5.70 9.06
CA PRO A 207 -19.66 4.49 8.29
C PRO A 207 -18.19 4.07 8.38
N MET A 208 -17.28 5.04 8.46
CA MET A 208 -15.86 4.82 8.66
C MET A 208 -15.56 4.14 10.01
N ALA A 209 -16.24 4.56 11.10
CA ALA A 209 -16.09 3.93 12.42
C ALA A 209 -16.49 2.45 12.37
N GLU A 210 -17.58 2.12 11.71
CA GLU A 210 -18.05 0.74 11.55
C GLU A 210 -17.03 -0.11 10.79
N LYS A 211 -16.40 0.42 9.72
CA LYS A 211 -15.34 -0.29 9.00
C LYS A 211 -14.12 -0.55 9.87
N LEU A 212 -13.69 0.42 10.67
CA LEU A 212 -12.55 0.25 11.58
C LEU A 212 -12.83 -0.79 12.67
N LEU A 213 -14.05 -0.82 13.22
CA LEU A 213 -14.46 -1.82 14.21
C LEU A 213 -14.38 -3.24 13.66
N HIS A 214 -14.81 -3.45 12.42
CA HIS A 214 -14.87 -4.77 11.78
C HIS A 214 -13.64 -5.12 10.92
N ARG A 215 -12.67 -4.22 10.79
CA ARG A 215 -11.48 -4.38 9.94
C ARG A 215 -10.71 -5.68 10.20
N HIS A 216 -10.60 -6.11 11.45
CA HIS A 216 -9.88 -7.32 11.81
C HIS A 216 -10.60 -8.58 11.30
N ALA A 217 -11.94 -8.64 11.46
CA ALA A 217 -12.75 -9.75 10.98
C ALA A 217 -12.73 -9.83 9.45
N LEU A 218 -12.89 -8.69 8.77
CA LEU A 218 -12.78 -8.60 7.32
C LEU A 218 -11.42 -9.11 6.81
N TYR A 219 -10.33 -8.71 7.46
CA TYR A 219 -8.99 -9.15 7.10
C TYR A 219 -8.83 -10.67 7.21
N HIS A 220 -9.32 -11.26 8.32
CA HIS A 220 -9.24 -12.71 8.52
C HIS A 220 -10.05 -13.46 7.47
N HIS A 221 -11.27 -13.02 7.19
CA HIS A 221 -12.10 -13.61 6.14
C HIS A 221 -11.41 -13.55 4.77
N THR A 222 -10.82 -12.39 4.43
CA THR A 222 -10.06 -12.21 3.18
C THR A 222 -8.86 -13.16 3.09
N ILE A 223 -8.16 -13.42 4.20
CA ILE A 223 -7.05 -14.39 4.23
C ILE A 223 -7.53 -15.82 4.02
N GLU A 224 -8.65 -16.23 4.62
CA GLU A 224 -9.19 -17.59 4.40
C GLU A 224 -9.61 -17.80 2.95
N GLU A 225 -10.31 -16.84 2.33
CA GLU A 225 -10.63 -16.94 0.89
C GLU A 225 -9.37 -16.97 0.01
N LEU A 226 -8.34 -16.19 0.39
CA LEU A 226 -7.08 -16.21 -0.36
C LEU A 226 -6.39 -17.59 -0.30
N LYS A 227 -6.47 -18.30 0.84
CA LYS A 227 -5.97 -19.66 0.97
C LYS A 227 -6.73 -20.64 0.05
N GLU A 228 -8.05 -20.49 -0.05
CA GLU A 228 -8.87 -21.29 -0.97
C GLU A 228 -8.47 -21.05 -2.43
N LEU A 229 -8.22 -19.79 -2.81
CA LEU A 229 -7.75 -19.44 -4.15
C LEU A 229 -6.34 -19.97 -4.42
N GLU A 230 -5.46 -19.97 -3.43
CA GLU A 230 -4.11 -20.52 -3.51
C GLU A 230 -4.18 -22.05 -3.71
N ALA A 231 -4.99 -22.75 -2.91
CA ALA A 231 -5.22 -24.19 -3.03
C ALA A 231 -5.84 -24.58 -4.38
N ALA A 232 -6.74 -23.75 -4.93
CA ALA A 232 -7.34 -23.94 -6.26
C ALA A 232 -6.40 -23.55 -7.41
N GLY A 233 -5.17 -23.12 -7.15
CA GLY A 233 -4.20 -22.67 -8.16
C GLY A 233 -4.63 -21.40 -8.89
N LYS A 234 -5.56 -20.61 -8.32
CA LYS A 234 -6.04 -19.33 -8.87
C LYS A 234 -5.26 -18.12 -8.36
N ALA A 235 -4.50 -18.29 -7.28
CA ALA A 235 -3.58 -17.28 -6.74
C ALA A 235 -2.22 -17.91 -6.43
N LEU A 236 -1.16 -17.13 -6.68
CA LEU A 236 0.17 -17.35 -6.12
C LEU A 236 0.35 -16.34 -4.99
N VAL A 237 0.54 -16.81 -3.77
CA VAL A 237 0.70 -15.93 -2.60
C VAL A 237 2.15 -15.92 -2.15
N ILE A 238 2.76 -14.74 -2.21
CA ILE A 238 4.13 -14.50 -1.74
C ILE A 238 4.02 -13.78 -0.41
N ARG A 239 4.60 -14.37 0.64
CA ARG A 239 4.52 -13.85 2.01
C ARG A 239 5.83 -14.04 2.76
N PRO A 240 6.15 -13.18 3.74
CA PRO A 240 7.32 -13.41 4.61
C PRO A 240 7.20 -14.75 5.35
N SER A 241 8.33 -15.46 5.50
CA SER A 241 8.41 -16.72 6.25
C SER A 241 8.29 -16.52 7.77
N SER A 242 8.56 -15.29 8.25
CA SER A 242 8.50 -14.92 9.67
C SER A 242 8.03 -13.46 9.81
N PRO A 243 7.58 -13.03 11.01
CA PRO A 243 7.17 -11.65 11.24
C PRO A 243 8.26 -10.65 10.90
N ILE A 244 7.95 -9.68 10.02
CA ILE A 244 8.88 -8.59 9.72
C ILE A 244 8.84 -7.59 10.89
N PRO A 245 9.95 -7.39 11.61
CA PRO A 245 10.00 -6.40 12.69
C PRO A 245 9.91 -5.00 12.10
N VAL A 246 9.01 -4.18 12.66
CA VAL A 246 8.88 -2.76 12.29
C VAL A 246 9.20 -1.93 13.50
N SER A 247 10.41 -1.39 13.53
CA SER A 247 10.77 -0.31 14.43
C SER A 247 10.73 0.98 13.61
N TYR A 248 9.95 1.95 14.05
CA TYR A 248 9.95 3.29 13.43
C TYR A 248 11.28 4.02 13.61
N THR A 249 12.16 3.51 14.47
CA THR A 249 13.42 4.14 14.85
C THR A 249 14.67 3.49 14.24
N HIS A 250 14.62 2.23 13.80
CA HIS A 250 15.79 1.50 13.28
C HIS A 250 15.42 0.49 12.22
N LEU A 251 15.18 0.95 10.97
CA LEU A 251 15.23 0.06 9.82
C LEU A 251 16.69 -0.28 9.52
N ARG A 252 17.16 -1.39 10.09
CA ARG A 252 18.33 -2.08 9.56
C ARG A 252 17.92 -2.78 8.26
N ALA A 253 18.04 -2.05 7.16
CA ALA A 253 17.66 -2.54 5.83
C ALA A 253 18.55 -3.72 5.34
N HIS A 254 19.54 -4.14 6.13
CA HIS A 254 20.40 -5.27 5.80
C HIS A 254 19.72 -6.63 6.01
N GLU A 255 18.64 -6.71 6.78
CA GLU A 255 18.00 -8.00 7.10
C GLU A 255 16.91 -8.43 6.11
N THR A 256 16.37 -7.48 5.33
CA THR A 256 15.30 -7.79 4.37
C THR A 256 15.81 -8.35 3.04
N SER A 257 17.03 -8.03 2.65
CA SER A 257 17.63 -8.54 1.42
C SER A 257 18.39 -9.88 1.59
N ALA A 258 18.53 -10.38 2.81
CA ALA A 258 19.21 -11.66 3.08
C ALA A 258 18.24 -12.86 3.18
N HIS A 259 16.94 -12.64 3.04
CA HIS A 259 15.90 -13.67 3.16
C HIS A 259 15.01 -13.81 1.91
N LEU A 260 15.49 -13.30 0.74
CA LEU A 260 14.92 -13.58 -0.57
C LEU A 260 15.85 -14.57 -1.32
#